data_c7f23c024136233df48f45bfb7221cb4
#
_entry.id   c7f23c024136233df48f45bfb7221cb4
#
_cell.length_a   1.000
_cell.length_b   1.000
_cell.length_c   1.000
_cell.angle_alpha   90.00
_cell.angle_beta   90.00
_cell.angle_gamma   90.00
#
_symmetry.space_group_name_H-M   'P 1'
#
loop_
_entity.id
_entity.type
_entity.pdbx_description
1 polymer ?
#
loop_
_entity_poly.entity_id
_entity_poly.type
_entity_poly.pdbx_seq_one_letter_code
_entity_poly.pdbx_strand_id
1 'polypeptide(L)'
;MTAVIHEEAGADTIEAVRAFNRFYTNRIGVLDRAYLDTPYTLTEARVIYELANGGATAASQLTTELSLDPAYVSRMLKSFAGTGVIDIRKDPADGRGRLLNLTESGRTVAADLATRSRASIATLISPLDATARRRLTTALRDVTTLLAGKNPPAPIEIRPHRAGDMGRVIASQAQSYTETYGWNEEYEALVAEICAKFLRDFDPAFEHCWIAERDGALVGSVFLVKASETTAKLRLLHVDGAARGHGLGTRLVTDCIRFAQGAGYRRLELWTNDILTAARRIYQTAGFTLENEEPHHSFGQDLMGQTWALDLAGWQEPVRPPATRAPASGIPEVRPV
;
A
#
# COMPACT_ATOMS: atom_id res chain seq x y z
N MET A 1 -1.12 33.42 -9.29
CA MET A 1 -2.47 32.82 -9.35
C MET A 1 -2.47 31.29 -9.09
N THR A 2 -1.31 30.69 -8.83
CA THR A 2 -1.16 29.21 -8.63
C THR A 2 -1.22 28.79 -7.15
N ALA A 3 -1.12 29.71 -6.21
CA ALA A 3 -1.12 29.41 -4.76
C ALA A 3 -2.52 29.22 -4.14
N VAL A 4 -3.57 29.79 -4.74
CA VAL A 4 -4.92 29.81 -4.14
C VAL A 4 -5.67 28.50 -4.38
N ILE A 5 -5.35 27.73 -5.41
CA ILE A 5 -6.06 26.47 -5.76
C ILE A 5 -5.63 25.30 -4.85
N HIS A 6 -4.48 25.37 -4.18
CA HIS A 6 -4.06 24.38 -3.19
C HIS A 6 -4.72 24.54 -1.81
N GLU A 7 -5.36 25.66 -1.53
CA GLU A 7 -5.89 25.99 -0.21
C GLU A 7 -7.26 25.39 0.07
N GLU A 8 -8.15 25.26 -0.91
CA GLU A 8 -9.52 24.76 -0.70
C GLU A 8 -9.64 23.24 -0.63
N ALA A 9 -8.90 22.50 -1.43
CA ALA A 9 -8.98 21.02 -1.45
C ALA A 9 -8.30 20.34 -0.24
N GLY A 10 -7.52 21.08 0.55
CA GLY A 10 -6.79 20.56 1.71
C GLY A 10 -7.33 21.02 3.07
N ALA A 11 -8.23 21.99 3.13
CA ALA A 11 -8.66 22.62 4.38
C ALA A 11 -9.24 21.61 5.37
N ASP A 12 -10.13 20.74 4.93
CA ASP A 12 -10.72 19.67 5.76
C ASP A 12 -9.67 18.67 6.26
N THR A 13 -8.72 18.30 5.40
CA THR A 13 -7.62 17.39 5.75
C THR A 13 -6.68 18.03 6.76
N ILE A 14 -6.36 19.30 6.59
CA ILE A 14 -5.53 20.07 7.54
C ILE A 14 -6.19 20.11 8.92
N GLU A 15 -7.47 20.44 8.98
CA GLU A 15 -8.19 20.49 10.25
C GLU A 15 -8.35 19.11 10.89
N ALA A 16 -8.56 18.06 10.13
CA ALA A 16 -8.60 16.68 10.62
C ALA A 16 -7.25 16.28 11.26
N VAL A 17 -6.12 16.55 10.59
CA VAL A 17 -4.79 16.27 11.13
C VAL A 17 -4.52 17.10 12.39
N ARG A 18 -4.88 18.38 12.41
CA ARG A 18 -4.74 19.25 13.59
C ARG A 18 -5.58 18.75 14.76
N ALA A 19 -6.82 18.35 14.52
CA ALA A 19 -7.71 17.80 15.54
C ALA A 19 -7.15 16.49 16.11
N PHE A 20 -6.68 15.59 15.25
CA PHE A 20 -6.03 14.34 15.65
C PHE A 20 -4.77 14.61 16.49
N ASN A 21 -3.91 15.53 16.07
CA ASN A 21 -2.70 15.88 16.82
C ASN A 21 -3.05 16.39 18.23
N ARG A 22 -4.04 17.29 18.37
CA ARG A 22 -4.49 17.79 19.70
C ARG A 22 -5.04 16.67 20.57
N PHE A 23 -5.88 15.80 20.01
CA PHE A 23 -6.43 14.65 20.72
C PHE A 23 -5.34 13.69 21.16
N TYR A 24 -4.46 13.30 20.25
CA TYR A 24 -3.48 12.25 20.50
C TYR A 24 -2.37 12.70 21.45
N THR A 25 -1.85 13.92 21.31
CA THR A 25 -0.84 14.47 22.22
C THR A 25 -1.33 14.56 23.67
N ASN A 26 -2.59 14.94 23.89
CA ASN A 26 -3.20 14.87 25.21
C ASN A 26 -3.31 13.43 25.74
N ARG A 27 -3.65 12.49 24.86
CA ARG A 27 -3.92 11.10 25.24
C ARG A 27 -2.67 10.33 25.63
N ILE A 28 -1.52 10.63 25.03
CA ILE A 28 -0.23 9.99 25.30
C ILE A 28 0.64 10.74 26.31
N GLY A 29 0.11 11.79 26.93
CA GLY A 29 0.82 12.54 27.98
C GLY A 29 2.07 13.29 27.49
N VAL A 30 2.11 13.74 26.21
CA VAL A 30 3.27 14.46 25.65
C VAL A 30 3.55 15.77 26.42
N LEU A 31 2.52 16.36 27.02
CA LEU A 31 2.61 17.63 27.76
C LEU A 31 3.01 17.40 29.22
N ASP A 32 3.10 16.17 29.69
CA ASP A 32 3.51 15.85 31.05
C ASP A 32 5.01 16.00 31.21
N ARG A 33 5.44 16.54 32.38
CA ARG A 33 6.86 16.72 32.68
C ARG A 33 7.62 15.39 32.83
N ALA A 34 6.90 14.32 33.18
CA ALA A 34 7.42 12.97 33.37
C ALA A 34 6.68 12.00 32.46
N TYR A 35 7.38 11.45 31.48
CA TYR A 35 6.78 10.51 30.55
C TYR A 35 6.58 9.15 31.19
N LEU A 36 5.35 8.68 31.22
CA LEU A 36 4.94 7.37 31.81
C LEU A 36 5.38 7.21 33.29
N ASP A 37 5.27 8.27 34.09
CA ASP A 37 5.71 8.27 35.49
C ASP A 37 7.18 7.86 35.68
N THR A 38 8.04 8.25 34.77
CA THR A 38 9.50 8.05 34.83
C THR A 38 10.21 9.39 34.95
N PRO A 39 11.49 9.42 35.35
CA PRO A 39 12.27 10.66 35.43
C PRO A 39 12.64 11.22 34.03
N TYR A 40 12.21 10.57 32.94
CA TYR A 40 12.53 10.94 31.57
C TYR A 40 11.41 11.72 30.91
N THR A 41 11.76 12.69 30.08
CA THR A 41 10.84 13.33 29.15
C THR A 41 10.55 12.40 27.98
N LEU A 42 9.49 12.66 27.20
CA LEU A 42 9.19 11.89 25.99
C LEU A 42 10.37 11.88 25.00
N THR A 43 11.07 13.02 24.83
CA THR A 43 12.23 13.12 23.94
C THR A 43 13.38 12.24 24.43
N GLU A 44 13.67 12.25 25.73
CA GLU A 44 14.69 11.39 26.33
C GLU A 44 14.33 9.90 26.20
N ALA A 45 13.09 9.53 26.47
CA ALA A 45 12.59 8.16 26.27
C ALA A 45 12.70 7.73 24.80
N ARG A 46 12.44 8.63 23.85
CA ARG A 46 12.59 8.36 22.42
C ARG A 46 14.04 8.12 22.04
N VAL A 47 14.98 8.91 22.53
CA VAL A 47 16.41 8.69 22.30
C VAL A 47 16.88 7.35 22.88
N ILE A 48 16.45 7.01 24.10
CA ILE A 48 16.75 5.69 24.72
C ILE A 48 16.19 4.54 23.85
N TYR A 49 14.97 4.70 23.32
CA TYR A 49 14.36 3.73 22.43
C TYR A 49 15.16 3.52 21.14
N GLU A 50 15.61 4.58 20.48
CA GLU A 50 16.42 4.48 19.26
C GLU A 50 17.76 3.76 19.54
N LEU A 51 18.42 4.11 20.65
CA LEU A 51 19.66 3.43 21.08
C LEU A 51 19.42 1.94 21.39
N ALA A 52 18.27 1.57 21.95
CA ALA A 52 17.93 0.19 22.27
C ALA A 52 17.66 -0.66 21.02
N ASN A 53 17.14 -0.07 19.96
CA ASN A 53 16.77 -0.78 18.73
C ASN A 53 17.85 -0.71 17.64
N GLY A 54 19.01 -0.12 17.94
CA GLY A 54 20.14 -0.03 17.01
C GLY A 54 19.94 0.97 15.87
N GLY A 55 18.94 1.85 15.98
CA GLY A 55 18.61 2.86 14.97
C GLY A 55 19.66 3.98 14.88
N ALA A 56 20.31 4.34 16.00
CA ALA A 56 21.30 5.39 16.04
C ALA A 56 22.47 5.01 16.95
N THR A 57 23.66 4.97 16.40
CA THR A 57 24.90 4.68 17.12
C THR A 57 25.76 5.93 17.31
N ALA A 58 25.52 6.99 16.59
CA ALA A 58 26.22 8.27 16.70
C ALA A 58 25.26 9.42 17.03
N ALA A 59 25.74 10.47 17.70
CA ALA A 59 24.95 11.63 18.04
C ALA A 59 24.39 12.37 16.81
N SER A 60 25.12 12.38 15.69
CA SER A 60 24.67 12.96 14.42
C SER A 60 23.48 12.22 13.83
N GLN A 61 23.41 10.90 13.98
CA GLN A 61 22.28 10.09 13.53
C GLN A 61 21.02 10.44 14.33
N LEU A 62 21.12 10.50 15.67
CA LEU A 62 19.99 10.92 16.51
C LEU A 62 19.47 12.30 16.16
N THR A 63 20.40 13.25 15.89
CA THR A 63 20.05 14.61 15.48
C THR A 63 19.25 14.61 14.17
N THR A 64 19.69 13.83 13.19
CA THR A 64 19.02 13.73 11.87
C THR A 64 17.69 12.98 11.94
N GLU A 65 17.67 11.80 12.54
CA GLU A 65 16.49 10.92 12.60
C GLU A 65 15.35 11.51 13.42
N LEU A 66 15.68 12.20 14.52
CA LEU A 66 14.70 12.80 15.41
C LEU A 66 14.47 14.29 15.15
N SER A 67 15.18 14.89 14.18
CA SER A 67 15.12 16.32 13.88
C SER A 67 15.35 17.21 15.13
N LEU A 68 16.30 16.83 15.98
CA LEU A 68 16.61 17.52 17.24
C LEU A 68 17.77 18.50 17.06
N ASP A 69 17.76 19.55 17.89
CA ASP A 69 18.89 20.50 17.96
C ASP A 69 20.17 19.81 18.48
N PRO A 70 21.31 19.96 17.79
CA PRO A 70 22.56 19.30 18.18
C PRO A 70 23.05 19.64 19.58
N ALA A 71 22.87 20.89 20.04
CA ALA A 71 23.28 21.28 21.37
C ALA A 71 22.36 20.67 22.44
N TYR A 72 21.08 20.52 22.14
CA TYR A 72 20.14 19.83 23.01
C TYR A 72 20.49 18.34 23.15
N VAL A 73 20.74 17.64 22.02
CA VAL A 73 21.17 16.24 22.02
C VAL A 73 22.48 16.08 22.82
N SER A 74 23.46 16.96 22.61
CA SER A 74 24.74 16.89 23.34
C SER A 74 24.55 17.01 24.86
N ARG A 75 23.69 17.93 25.35
CA ARG A 75 23.39 18.07 26.79
C ARG A 75 22.71 16.83 27.35
N MET A 76 21.74 16.27 26.60
CA MET A 76 21.01 15.05 26.96
C MET A 76 21.96 13.85 27.08
N LEU A 77 22.82 13.62 26.09
CA LEU A 77 23.79 12.54 26.08
C LEU A 77 24.80 12.67 27.23
N LYS A 78 25.22 13.89 27.56
CA LYS A 78 26.08 14.16 28.73
C LYS A 78 25.36 13.79 30.05
N SER A 79 24.08 14.10 30.17
CA SER A 79 23.24 13.68 31.30
C SER A 79 23.14 12.16 31.39
N PHE A 80 22.85 11.48 30.28
CA PHE A 80 22.74 10.02 30.23
C PHE A 80 24.07 9.31 30.57
N ALA A 81 25.19 9.87 30.12
CA ALA A 81 26.51 9.35 30.51
C ALA A 81 26.79 9.55 32.01
N GLY A 82 26.42 10.73 32.56
CA GLY A 82 26.58 11.04 33.98
C GLY A 82 25.73 10.18 34.90
N THR A 83 24.55 9.72 34.42
CA THR A 83 23.63 8.82 35.16
C THR A 83 23.89 7.34 34.87
N GLY A 84 24.87 7.02 34.02
CA GLY A 84 25.23 5.65 33.70
C GLY A 84 24.24 4.94 32.76
N VAL A 85 23.38 5.66 32.06
CA VAL A 85 22.45 5.09 31.08
C VAL A 85 23.17 4.73 29.79
N ILE A 86 24.11 5.54 29.36
CA ILE A 86 24.91 5.29 28.16
C ILE A 86 26.42 5.26 28.47
N ASP A 87 27.16 4.56 27.59
CA ASP A 87 28.62 4.62 27.47
C ASP A 87 28.97 5.25 26.14
N ILE A 88 29.93 6.19 26.16
CA ILE A 88 30.40 6.92 24.97
C ILE A 88 31.81 6.49 24.66
N ARG A 89 32.02 5.78 23.54
CA ARG A 89 33.35 5.31 23.10
C ARG A 89 33.80 6.02 21.83
N LYS A 90 35.11 6.07 21.61
CA LYS A 90 35.64 6.51 20.31
C LYS A 90 35.28 5.45 19.25
N ASP A 91 34.90 5.92 18.06
CA ASP A 91 34.68 5.03 16.93
C ASP A 91 36.07 4.50 16.48
N PRO A 92 36.28 3.16 16.43
CA PRO A 92 37.54 2.60 15.93
C PRO A 92 37.77 2.85 14.43
N ALA A 93 36.70 3.09 13.65
CA ALA A 93 36.76 3.31 12.21
C ALA A 93 36.93 4.81 11.86
N ASP A 94 36.45 5.71 12.73
CA ASP A 94 36.62 7.15 12.58
C ASP A 94 37.10 7.76 13.91
N GLY A 95 38.33 8.11 13.98
CA GLY A 95 38.96 8.68 15.19
C GLY A 95 38.31 9.97 15.72
N ARG A 96 37.43 10.59 14.98
CA ARG A 96 36.62 11.76 15.38
C ARG A 96 35.20 11.36 15.78
N GLY A 97 34.74 10.16 15.38
CA GLY A 97 33.42 9.63 15.69
C GLY A 97 33.30 9.18 17.14
N ARG A 98 32.12 9.32 17.71
CA ARG A 98 31.74 8.79 19.03
C ARG A 98 30.57 7.84 18.88
N LEU A 99 30.74 6.59 19.31
CA LEU A 99 29.72 5.58 19.37
C LEU A 99 29.00 5.63 20.71
N LEU A 100 27.68 5.64 20.65
CA LEU A 100 26.78 5.64 21.79
C LEU A 100 26.25 4.22 22.00
N ASN A 101 26.36 3.71 23.21
CA ASN A 101 25.84 2.38 23.58
C ASN A 101 25.11 2.47 24.90
N LEU A 102 23.98 1.76 25.00
CA LEU A 102 23.33 1.58 26.29
C LEU A 102 24.22 0.69 27.20
N THR A 103 24.36 1.11 28.45
CA THR A 103 24.94 0.25 29.49
C THR A 103 23.94 -0.86 29.88
N GLU A 104 24.29 -1.76 30.80
CA GLU A 104 23.33 -2.70 31.37
C GLU A 104 22.18 -1.98 32.08
N SER A 105 22.50 -0.96 32.87
CA SER A 105 21.48 -0.08 33.49
C SER A 105 20.60 0.59 32.42
N GLY A 106 21.22 1.12 31.35
CA GLY A 106 20.47 1.73 30.24
C GLY A 106 19.53 0.76 29.53
N ARG A 107 19.94 -0.50 29.33
CA ARG A 107 19.05 -1.54 28.80
C ARG A 107 17.88 -1.85 29.71
N THR A 108 18.11 -1.86 31.02
CA THR A 108 17.03 -2.01 32.02
C THR A 108 16.03 -0.86 31.95
N VAL A 109 16.54 0.39 31.86
CA VAL A 109 15.70 1.59 31.67
C VAL A 109 14.87 1.48 30.36
N ALA A 110 15.52 1.09 29.27
CA ALA A 110 14.83 0.94 27.98
C ALA A 110 13.70 -0.13 28.05
N ALA A 111 13.97 -1.24 28.73
CA ALA A 111 12.97 -2.32 28.92
C ALA A 111 11.78 -1.85 29.81
N ASP A 112 12.04 -1.09 30.88
CA ASP A 112 10.98 -0.51 31.71
C ASP A 112 10.12 0.50 30.94
N LEU A 113 10.74 1.43 30.21
CA LEU A 113 10.05 2.37 29.33
C LEU A 113 9.19 1.66 28.28
N ALA A 114 9.72 0.61 27.64
CA ALA A 114 8.98 -0.18 26.66
C ALA A 114 7.77 -0.90 27.29
N THR A 115 7.93 -1.41 28.50
CA THR A 115 6.85 -2.10 29.24
C THR A 115 5.75 -1.12 29.63
N ARG A 116 6.08 0.04 30.18
CA ARG A 116 5.14 1.10 30.54
C ARG A 116 4.41 1.65 29.31
N SER A 117 5.13 1.88 28.22
CA SER A 117 4.53 2.32 26.96
C SER A 117 3.51 1.32 26.43
N ARG A 118 3.85 0.02 26.42
CA ARG A 118 2.90 -1.04 26.02
C ARG A 118 1.69 -1.08 26.93
N ALA A 119 1.86 -0.98 28.24
CA ALA A 119 0.76 -0.98 29.19
C ALA A 119 -0.17 0.22 29.00
N SER A 120 0.38 1.42 28.79
CA SER A 120 -0.38 2.64 28.49
C SER A 120 -1.22 2.48 27.22
N ILE A 121 -0.61 2.00 26.12
CA ILE A 121 -1.34 1.75 24.88
C ILE A 121 -2.38 0.63 25.07
N ALA A 122 -2.06 -0.45 25.79
CA ALA A 122 -3.02 -1.51 26.10
C ALA A 122 -4.26 -0.98 26.84
N THR A 123 -4.05 -0.08 27.81
CA THR A 123 -5.14 0.60 28.52
C THR A 123 -5.97 1.47 27.58
N LEU A 124 -5.30 2.23 26.71
CA LEU A 124 -5.97 3.08 25.72
C LEU A 124 -6.90 2.30 24.79
N ILE A 125 -6.47 1.11 24.33
CA ILE A 125 -7.23 0.29 23.37
C ILE A 125 -8.12 -0.76 24.06
N SER A 126 -8.09 -0.90 25.38
CA SER A 126 -8.86 -1.90 26.11
C SER A 126 -10.38 -1.82 25.91
N PRO A 127 -11.00 -0.60 25.74
CA PRO A 127 -12.45 -0.50 25.50
C PRO A 127 -12.85 -0.94 24.07
N LEU A 128 -11.88 -1.13 23.17
CA LEU A 128 -12.18 -1.46 21.78
C LEU A 128 -12.41 -2.97 21.62
N ASP A 129 -13.47 -3.33 20.91
CA ASP A 129 -13.69 -4.70 20.46
C ASP A 129 -12.72 -5.11 19.35
N ALA A 130 -12.74 -6.39 18.95
CA ALA A 130 -11.85 -6.92 17.93
C ALA A 130 -12.00 -6.21 16.56
N THR A 131 -13.21 -5.75 16.22
CA THR A 131 -13.49 -5.06 14.96
C THR A 131 -12.94 -3.64 14.98
N ALA A 132 -13.18 -2.90 16.07
CA ALA A 132 -12.63 -1.57 16.26
C ALA A 132 -11.09 -1.58 16.31
N ARG A 133 -10.47 -2.59 16.94
CA ARG A 133 -9.00 -2.75 16.94
C ARG A 133 -8.45 -2.97 15.53
N ARG A 134 -9.09 -3.82 14.72
CA ARG A 134 -8.68 -3.99 13.30
C ARG A 134 -8.79 -2.70 12.51
N ARG A 135 -9.90 -1.97 12.65
CA ARG A 135 -10.11 -0.65 12.00
C ARG A 135 -9.03 0.35 12.41
N LEU A 136 -8.73 0.44 13.70
CA LEU A 136 -7.68 1.32 14.23
C LEU A 136 -6.31 0.95 13.64
N THR A 137 -5.95 -0.33 13.60
CA THR A 137 -4.67 -0.79 13.04
C THR A 137 -4.55 -0.43 11.56
N THR A 138 -5.62 -0.61 10.76
CA THR A 138 -5.65 -0.21 9.35
C THR A 138 -5.49 1.29 9.20
N ALA A 139 -6.28 2.09 9.93
CA ALA A 139 -6.21 3.55 9.86
C ALA A 139 -4.82 4.11 10.22
N LEU A 140 -4.18 3.57 11.27
CA LEU A 140 -2.82 3.98 11.66
C LEU A 140 -1.79 3.64 10.58
N ARG A 141 -1.92 2.48 9.93
CA ARG A 141 -1.05 2.09 8.82
C ARG A 141 -1.25 3.03 7.63
N ASP A 142 -2.49 3.33 7.28
CA ASP A 142 -2.82 4.24 6.18
C ASP A 142 -2.25 5.65 6.43
N VAL A 143 -2.46 6.20 7.63
CA VAL A 143 -1.89 7.50 8.04
C VAL A 143 -0.36 7.47 7.93
N THR A 144 0.29 6.43 8.45
CA THR A 144 1.75 6.30 8.39
C THR A 144 2.24 6.24 6.94
N THR A 145 1.60 5.45 6.09
CA THR A 145 1.96 5.31 4.67
C THR A 145 1.79 6.62 3.91
N LEU A 146 0.67 7.30 4.12
CA LEU A 146 0.36 8.57 3.44
C LEU A 146 1.31 9.71 3.84
N LEU A 147 1.67 9.79 5.13
CA LEU A 147 2.52 10.88 5.63
C LEU A 147 4.02 10.61 5.48
N ALA A 148 4.46 9.36 5.56
CA ALA A 148 5.89 9.03 5.44
C ALA A 148 6.45 9.22 4.02
N GLY A 149 5.62 9.13 2.99
CA GLY A 149 5.98 9.44 1.59
C GLY A 149 7.14 8.64 0.97
N LYS A 150 7.74 7.71 1.68
CA LYS A 150 9.02 7.06 1.30
C LYS A 150 9.12 5.55 1.50
N ASN A 151 8.11 4.89 2.05
CA ASN A 151 8.18 3.43 2.05
C ASN A 151 7.82 2.93 0.64
N PRO A 152 8.67 2.10 0.03
CA PRO A 152 8.25 1.39 -1.16
C PRO A 152 6.94 0.66 -0.82
N PRO A 153 5.92 0.77 -1.66
CA PRO A 153 4.66 0.10 -1.39
C PRO A 153 4.92 -1.39 -1.16
N ALA A 154 4.23 -1.97 -0.19
CA ALA A 154 4.33 -3.40 0.08
C ALA A 154 4.13 -4.21 -1.21
N PRO A 155 4.76 -5.38 -1.33
CA PRO A 155 4.60 -6.23 -2.50
C PRO A 155 3.13 -6.61 -2.70
N ILE A 156 2.70 -6.63 -3.96
CA ILE A 156 1.35 -7.09 -4.30
C ILE A 156 1.36 -8.63 -4.28
N GLU A 157 0.51 -9.19 -3.43
CA GLU A 157 0.21 -10.61 -3.38
C GLU A 157 -1.00 -10.92 -4.28
N ILE A 158 -0.88 -11.94 -5.13
CA ILE A 158 -2.01 -12.45 -5.92
C ILE A 158 -2.39 -13.80 -5.34
N ARG A 159 -3.68 -13.98 -5.01
CA ARG A 159 -4.23 -15.18 -4.40
C ARG A 159 -5.59 -15.55 -4.99
N PRO A 160 -6.07 -16.79 -4.83
CA PRO A 160 -7.45 -17.16 -5.08
C PRO A 160 -8.44 -16.35 -4.22
N HIS A 161 -9.67 -16.25 -4.69
CA HIS A 161 -10.74 -15.60 -3.95
C HIS A 161 -11.10 -16.34 -2.65
N ARG A 162 -11.66 -15.58 -1.71
CA ARG A 162 -12.16 -16.06 -0.41
C ARG A 162 -13.53 -15.45 -0.13
N ALA A 163 -14.26 -16.00 0.84
CA ALA A 163 -15.50 -15.40 1.31
C ALA A 163 -15.29 -13.93 1.71
N GLY A 164 -16.14 -13.04 1.21
CA GLY A 164 -16.09 -11.59 1.42
C GLY A 164 -15.39 -10.83 0.28
N ASP A 165 -14.59 -11.47 -0.56
CA ASP A 165 -13.88 -10.76 -1.65
C ASP A 165 -14.83 -10.22 -2.73
N MET A 166 -15.92 -10.91 -3.02
CA MET A 166 -16.86 -10.45 -4.05
C MET A 166 -17.47 -9.08 -3.68
N GLY A 167 -17.84 -8.89 -2.41
CA GLY A 167 -18.30 -7.58 -1.95
C GLY A 167 -17.25 -6.48 -2.12
N ARG A 168 -15.97 -6.80 -1.90
CA ARG A 168 -14.86 -5.86 -2.10
C ARG A 168 -14.64 -5.55 -3.60
N VAL A 169 -14.75 -6.56 -4.47
CA VAL A 169 -14.63 -6.39 -5.92
C VAL A 169 -15.76 -5.49 -6.44
N ILE A 170 -17.00 -5.73 -6.02
CA ILE A 170 -18.15 -4.92 -6.42
C ILE A 170 -17.93 -3.47 -6.01
N ALA A 171 -17.67 -3.22 -4.73
CA ALA A 171 -17.48 -1.86 -4.21
C ALA A 171 -16.29 -1.13 -4.89
N SER A 172 -15.14 -1.80 -5.03
CA SER A 172 -13.95 -1.20 -5.64
C SER A 172 -14.16 -0.85 -7.11
N GLN A 173 -14.80 -1.73 -7.87
CA GLN A 173 -15.08 -1.46 -9.29
C GLN A 173 -16.13 -0.37 -9.45
N ALA A 174 -17.26 -0.46 -8.73
CA ALA A 174 -18.30 0.55 -8.79
C ALA A 174 -17.74 1.95 -8.52
N GLN A 175 -17.04 2.11 -7.41
CA GLN A 175 -16.43 3.39 -7.04
C GLN A 175 -15.44 3.88 -8.10
N SER A 176 -14.49 3.04 -8.51
CA SER A 176 -13.44 3.43 -9.47
C SER A 176 -13.98 3.84 -10.82
N TYR A 177 -15.00 3.14 -11.33
CA TYR A 177 -15.57 3.44 -12.64
C TYR A 177 -16.53 4.64 -12.59
N THR A 178 -17.25 4.85 -11.49
CA THR A 178 -18.04 6.07 -11.27
C THR A 178 -17.11 7.30 -11.21
N GLU A 179 -16.04 7.25 -10.42
CA GLU A 179 -15.10 8.36 -10.27
C GLU A 179 -14.33 8.68 -11.57
N THR A 180 -13.95 7.63 -12.34
CA THR A 180 -13.11 7.82 -13.52
C THR A 180 -13.90 8.11 -14.79
N TYR A 181 -15.05 7.45 -14.95
CA TYR A 181 -15.82 7.47 -16.21
C TYR A 181 -17.24 8.02 -16.04
N GLY A 182 -17.69 8.30 -14.80
CA GLY A 182 -19.05 8.78 -14.53
C GLY A 182 -20.14 7.72 -14.72
N TRP A 183 -19.77 6.41 -14.65
CA TRP A 183 -20.75 5.33 -14.80
C TRP A 183 -21.68 5.26 -13.59
N ASN A 184 -22.96 4.97 -13.86
CA ASN A 184 -24.00 4.90 -12.85
C ASN A 184 -24.10 3.49 -12.20
N GLU A 185 -25.11 3.31 -11.34
CA GLU A 185 -25.39 2.07 -10.59
C GLU A 185 -25.70 0.84 -11.46
N GLU A 186 -26.01 1.00 -12.75
CA GLU A 186 -26.15 -0.12 -13.67
C GLU A 186 -24.85 -0.93 -13.79
N TYR A 187 -23.70 -0.26 -13.71
CA TYR A 187 -22.40 -0.95 -13.72
C TYR A 187 -22.19 -1.76 -12.44
N GLU A 188 -22.55 -1.21 -11.28
CA GLU A 188 -22.48 -1.94 -10.00
C GLU A 188 -23.39 -3.18 -10.05
N ALA A 189 -24.60 -3.06 -10.56
CA ALA A 189 -25.52 -4.17 -10.73
C ALA A 189 -24.93 -5.27 -11.63
N LEU A 190 -24.33 -4.89 -12.77
CA LEU A 190 -23.66 -5.84 -13.67
C LEU A 190 -22.51 -6.59 -12.97
N VAL A 191 -21.66 -5.88 -12.22
CA VAL A 191 -20.54 -6.50 -11.48
C VAL A 191 -21.08 -7.46 -10.40
N ALA A 192 -22.15 -7.05 -9.69
CA ALA A 192 -22.80 -7.90 -8.68
C ALA A 192 -23.37 -9.18 -9.28
N GLU A 193 -24.06 -9.09 -10.43
CA GLU A 193 -24.59 -10.26 -11.14
C GLU A 193 -23.49 -11.24 -11.57
N ILE A 194 -22.38 -10.72 -12.12
CA ILE A 194 -21.25 -11.55 -12.52
C ILE A 194 -20.64 -12.24 -11.30
N CYS A 195 -20.43 -11.53 -10.21
CA CYS A 195 -19.90 -12.08 -8.96
C CYS A 195 -20.83 -13.14 -8.36
N ALA A 196 -22.14 -12.87 -8.34
CA ALA A 196 -23.14 -13.81 -7.81
C ALA A 196 -23.24 -15.07 -8.67
N LYS A 197 -23.22 -14.93 -10.01
CA LYS A 197 -23.20 -16.06 -10.93
C LYS A 197 -21.93 -16.88 -10.73
N PHE A 198 -20.77 -16.25 -10.69
CA PHE A 198 -19.49 -16.92 -10.45
C PHE A 198 -19.50 -17.78 -9.18
N LEU A 199 -19.96 -17.21 -8.04
CA LEU A 199 -20.01 -17.98 -6.78
C LEU A 199 -20.96 -19.17 -6.82
N ARG A 200 -22.07 -19.08 -7.56
CA ARG A 200 -23.07 -20.17 -7.64
C ARG A 200 -22.61 -21.32 -8.53
N ASP A 201 -21.93 -20.98 -9.63
CA ASP A 201 -21.61 -21.93 -10.69
C ASP A 201 -20.14 -22.37 -10.65
N PHE A 202 -19.36 -21.88 -9.68
CA PHE A 202 -17.90 -22.02 -9.59
C PHE A 202 -17.45 -23.48 -9.65
N ASP A 203 -16.72 -23.82 -10.69
CA ASP A 203 -16.01 -25.08 -10.83
C ASP A 203 -14.49 -24.81 -10.86
N PRO A 204 -13.73 -25.17 -9.80
CA PRO A 204 -12.31 -24.88 -9.69
C PRO A 204 -11.45 -25.59 -10.76
N ALA A 205 -11.97 -26.59 -11.45
CA ALA A 205 -11.27 -27.22 -12.56
C ALA A 205 -11.27 -26.35 -13.84
N PHE A 206 -12.26 -25.49 -14.00
CA PHE A 206 -12.51 -24.71 -15.21
C PHE A 206 -12.56 -23.21 -15.00
N GLU A 207 -12.72 -22.74 -13.76
CA GLU A 207 -12.93 -21.34 -13.42
C GLU A 207 -11.97 -20.88 -12.34
N HIS A 208 -11.63 -19.59 -12.35
CA HIS A 208 -10.77 -19.02 -11.34
C HIS A 208 -11.04 -17.52 -11.14
N CYS A 209 -10.80 -17.04 -9.93
CA CYS A 209 -10.75 -15.61 -9.64
C CYS A 209 -9.46 -15.27 -8.88
N TRP A 210 -8.65 -14.39 -9.46
CA TRP A 210 -7.46 -13.84 -8.82
C TRP A 210 -7.78 -12.54 -8.13
N ILE A 211 -7.38 -12.45 -6.88
CA ILE A 211 -7.46 -11.25 -6.05
C ILE A 211 -6.05 -10.76 -5.80
N ALA A 212 -5.75 -9.54 -6.20
CA ALA A 212 -4.50 -8.86 -5.89
C ALA A 212 -4.69 -7.99 -4.65
N GLU A 213 -3.87 -8.21 -3.65
CA GLU A 213 -3.88 -7.47 -2.37
C GLU A 213 -2.53 -6.79 -2.11
N ARG A 214 -2.61 -5.62 -1.48
CA ARG A 214 -1.47 -4.90 -0.90
C ARG A 214 -1.88 -4.43 0.49
N ASP A 215 -1.14 -4.81 1.52
CA ASP A 215 -1.46 -4.46 2.92
C ASP A 215 -2.89 -4.81 3.35
N GLY A 216 -3.47 -5.88 2.80
CA GLY A 216 -4.84 -6.29 3.06
C GLY A 216 -5.91 -5.50 2.27
N ALA A 217 -5.53 -4.46 1.52
CA ALA A 217 -6.42 -3.76 0.61
C ALA A 217 -6.49 -4.48 -0.75
N LEU A 218 -7.69 -4.61 -1.33
CA LEU A 218 -7.87 -5.11 -2.69
C LEU A 218 -7.35 -4.04 -3.66
N VAL A 219 -6.38 -4.39 -4.49
CA VAL A 219 -5.78 -3.50 -5.49
C VAL A 219 -5.96 -4.01 -6.93
N GLY A 220 -6.59 -5.15 -7.13
CA GLY A 220 -6.93 -5.65 -8.45
C GLY A 220 -7.66 -7.00 -8.40
N SER A 221 -8.32 -7.32 -9.49
CA SER A 221 -9.00 -8.60 -9.68
C SER A 221 -9.07 -8.99 -11.16
N VAL A 222 -9.22 -10.28 -11.44
CA VAL A 222 -9.64 -10.81 -12.73
C VAL A 222 -10.34 -12.14 -12.52
N PHE A 223 -11.32 -12.43 -13.38
CA PHE A 223 -12.07 -13.68 -13.35
C PHE A 223 -11.89 -14.42 -14.68
N LEU A 224 -11.79 -15.72 -14.60
CA LEU A 224 -12.00 -16.65 -15.71
C LEU A 224 -13.27 -17.43 -15.44
N VAL A 225 -14.21 -17.41 -16.36
CA VAL A 225 -15.47 -18.16 -16.26
C VAL A 225 -15.68 -19.04 -17.50
N LYS A 226 -16.33 -20.18 -17.31
CA LYS A 226 -16.68 -21.09 -18.41
C LYS A 226 -17.78 -20.47 -19.27
N ALA A 227 -17.57 -20.41 -20.58
CA ALA A 227 -18.61 -20.03 -21.56
C ALA A 227 -19.15 -21.24 -22.33
N SER A 228 -18.27 -22.20 -22.66
CA SER A 228 -18.61 -23.49 -23.26
C SER A 228 -17.54 -24.52 -22.90
N GLU A 229 -17.61 -25.73 -23.48
CA GLU A 229 -16.59 -26.76 -23.26
C GLU A 229 -15.21 -26.37 -23.82
N THR A 230 -15.16 -25.49 -24.80
CA THR A 230 -13.90 -25.09 -25.45
C THR A 230 -13.55 -23.61 -25.30
N THR A 231 -14.47 -22.81 -24.76
CA THR A 231 -14.33 -21.35 -24.65
C THR A 231 -14.48 -20.88 -23.21
N ALA A 232 -13.53 -20.10 -22.73
CA ALA A 232 -13.62 -19.39 -21.48
C ALA A 232 -13.84 -17.88 -21.72
N LYS A 233 -14.31 -17.16 -20.71
CA LYS A 233 -14.42 -15.69 -20.72
C LYS A 233 -13.60 -15.08 -19.60
N LEU A 234 -12.76 -14.10 -19.97
CA LEU A 234 -12.14 -13.20 -19.02
C LEU A 234 -13.15 -12.10 -18.64
N ARG A 235 -13.34 -11.90 -17.34
CA ARG A 235 -14.30 -10.92 -16.80
C ARG A 235 -13.66 -10.09 -15.69
N LEU A 236 -14.21 -8.90 -15.44
CA LEU A 236 -13.93 -8.07 -14.29
C LEU A 236 -12.43 -7.83 -14.04
N LEU A 237 -11.62 -7.63 -15.12
CA LEU A 237 -10.26 -7.15 -14.98
C LEU A 237 -10.29 -5.74 -14.40
N HIS A 238 -9.74 -5.59 -13.23
CA HIS A 238 -9.62 -4.31 -12.55
C HIS A 238 -8.26 -4.13 -11.90
N VAL A 239 -7.73 -2.92 -11.95
CA VAL A 239 -6.51 -2.51 -11.22
C VAL A 239 -6.76 -1.14 -10.63
N ASP A 240 -6.69 -1.07 -9.30
CA ASP A 240 -6.82 0.17 -8.54
C ASP A 240 -5.77 1.22 -8.98
N GLY A 241 -6.15 2.50 -8.93
CA GLY A 241 -5.28 3.60 -9.34
C GLY A 241 -3.90 3.58 -8.69
N ALA A 242 -3.84 3.27 -7.40
CA ALA A 242 -2.59 3.20 -6.63
C ALA A 242 -1.68 2.01 -7.02
N ALA A 243 -2.19 1.02 -7.75
CA ALA A 243 -1.44 -0.14 -8.22
C ALA A 243 -1.14 -0.12 -9.72
N ARG A 244 -1.59 0.92 -10.46
CA ARG A 244 -1.31 1.07 -11.90
C ARG A 244 0.17 1.36 -12.16
N GLY A 245 0.62 1.10 -13.39
CA GLY A 245 2.00 1.35 -13.81
C GLY A 245 3.03 0.29 -13.38
N HIS A 246 2.66 -0.68 -12.55
CA HIS A 246 3.55 -1.73 -12.03
C HIS A 246 3.38 -3.10 -12.72
N GLY A 247 2.69 -3.16 -13.86
CA GLY A 247 2.49 -4.39 -14.63
C GLY A 247 1.47 -5.36 -14.05
N LEU A 248 0.70 -4.98 -13.01
CA LEU A 248 -0.27 -5.86 -12.37
C LEU A 248 -1.35 -6.36 -13.34
N GLY A 249 -1.94 -5.47 -14.15
CA GLY A 249 -2.97 -5.86 -15.12
C GLY A 249 -2.46 -6.90 -16.14
N THR A 250 -1.25 -6.71 -16.65
CA THR A 250 -0.61 -7.68 -17.56
C THR A 250 -0.40 -9.01 -16.86
N ARG A 251 0.07 -9.03 -15.61
CA ARG A 251 0.25 -10.25 -14.84
C ARG A 251 -1.06 -11.00 -14.64
N LEU A 252 -2.13 -10.30 -14.23
CA LEU A 252 -3.46 -10.89 -14.05
C LEU A 252 -4.00 -11.50 -15.33
N VAL A 253 -3.86 -10.82 -16.47
CA VAL A 253 -4.28 -11.37 -17.78
C VAL A 253 -3.43 -12.57 -18.19
N THR A 254 -2.13 -12.53 -17.97
CA THR A 254 -1.23 -13.67 -18.25
C THR A 254 -1.59 -14.89 -17.40
N ASP A 255 -1.83 -14.71 -16.09
CA ASP A 255 -2.23 -15.81 -15.20
C ASP A 255 -3.59 -16.39 -15.63
N CYS A 256 -4.52 -15.55 -16.09
CA CYS A 256 -5.80 -15.95 -16.63
C CYS A 256 -5.64 -16.81 -17.91
N ILE A 257 -4.78 -16.40 -18.84
CA ILE A 257 -4.51 -17.13 -20.09
C ILE A 257 -3.86 -18.49 -19.78
N ARG A 258 -2.85 -18.53 -18.91
CA ARG A 258 -2.17 -19.78 -18.52
C ARG A 258 -3.14 -20.78 -17.90
N PHE A 259 -4.02 -20.32 -17.03
CA PHE A 259 -5.04 -21.17 -16.43
C PHE A 259 -6.02 -21.69 -17.49
N ALA A 260 -6.49 -20.84 -18.40
CA ALA A 260 -7.38 -21.25 -19.48
C ALA A 260 -6.76 -22.35 -20.36
N GLN A 261 -5.47 -22.21 -20.72
CA GLN A 261 -4.73 -23.26 -21.44
C GLN A 261 -4.63 -24.56 -20.62
N GLY A 262 -4.25 -24.45 -19.34
CA GLY A 262 -4.13 -25.60 -18.44
C GLY A 262 -5.45 -26.34 -18.21
N ALA A 263 -6.58 -25.64 -18.23
CA ALA A 263 -7.92 -26.19 -18.12
C ALA A 263 -8.45 -26.80 -19.45
N GLY A 264 -7.67 -26.72 -20.54
CA GLY A 264 -8.00 -27.33 -21.83
C GLY A 264 -8.88 -26.48 -22.76
N TYR A 265 -9.10 -25.22 -22.43
CA TYR A 265 -9.79 -24.30 -23.34
C TYR A 265 -8.97 -24.05 -24.60
N ARG A 266 -9.67 -23.84 -25.71
CA ARG A 266 -9.07 -23.52 -27.02
C ARG A 266 -9.16 -22.03 -27.31
N ARG A 267 -10.12 -21.33 -26.68
CA ARG A 267 -10.44 -19.95 -26.96
C ARG A 267 -10.69 -19.19 -25.65
N LEU A 268 -10.18 -17.98 -25.55
CA LEU A 268 -10.48 -17.05 -24.48
C LEU A 268 -11.09 -15.78 -25.08
N GLU A 269 -12.28 -15.43 -24.61
CA GLU A 269 -13.00 -14.24 -25.04
C GLU A 269 -13.07 -13.23 -23.91
N LEU A 270 -13.25 -11.96 -24.26
CA LEU A 270 -13.61 -10.90 -23.34
C LEU A 270 -14.49 -9.87 -24.01
N TRP A 271 -15.23 -9.12 -23.22
CA TRP A 271 -15.97 -7.95 -23.64
C TRP A 271 -15.51 -6.74 -22.85
N THR A 272 -15.38 -5.59 -23.51
CA THR A 272 -14.90 -4.33 -22.93
C THR A 272 -15.50 -3.14 -23.65
N ASN A 273 -15.24 -1.90 -23.17
CA ASN A 273 -15.61 -0.70 -23.89
C ASN A 273 -14.38 -0.01 -24.49
N ASP A 274 -14.56 0.68 -25.59
CA ASP A 274 -13.49 1.36 -26.35
C ASP A 274 -12.75 2.41 -25.50
N ILE A 275 -13.43 3.09 -24.59
CA ILE A 275 -12.86 4.08 -23.68
C ILE A 275 -11.85 3.49 -22.69
N LEU A 276 -11.89 2.17 -22.45
CA LEU A 276 -10.99 1.49 -21.52
C LEU A 276 -9.62 1.22 -22.15
N THR A 277 -8.95 2.27 -22.59
CA THR A 277 -7.73 2.21 -23.41
C THR A 277 -6.58 1.45 -22.76
N ALA A 278 -6.42 1.53 -21.45
CA ALA A 278 -5.38 0.80 -20.70
C ALA A 278 -5.60 -0.71 -20.75
N ALA A 279 -6.84 -1.18 -20.56
CA ALA A 279 -7.20 -2.59 -20.63
C ALA A 279 -7.02 -3.13 -22.07
N ARG A 280 -7.47 -2.36 -23.06
CA ARG A 280 -7.30 -2.72 -24.49
C ARG A 280 -5.83 -2.94 -24.87
N ARG A 281 -4.91 -2.06 -24.40
CA ARG A 281 -3.47 -2.23 -24.63
C ARG A 281 -2.94 -3.54 -24.03
N ILE A 282 -3.43 -3.91 -22.84
CA ILE A 282 -3.05 -5.18 -22.21
C ILE A 282 -3.51 -6.35 -23.08
N TYR A 283 -4.78 -6.33 -23.56
CA TYR A 283 -5.33 -7.39 -24.39
C TYR A 283 -4.58 -7.51 -25.72
N GLN A 284 -4.33 -6.41 -26.41
CA GLN A 284 -3.53 -6.38 -27.63
C GLN A 284 -2.13 -6.95 -27.44
N THR A 285 -1.44 -6.55 -26.36
CA THR A 285 -0.10 -7.05 -26.03
C THR A 285 -0.11 -8.55 -25.71
N ALA A 286 -1.21 -9.06 -25.13
CA ALA A 286 -1.39 -10.47 -24.84
C ALA A 286 -1.77 -11.31 -26.06
N GLY A 287 -2.04 -10.68 -27.22
CA GLY A 287 -2.37 -11.34 -28.48
C GLY A 287 -3.85 -11.47 -28.79
N PHE A 288 -4.74 -10.83 -28.00
CA PHE A 288 -6.16 -10.79 -28.36
C PHE A 288 -6.39 -9.96 -29.62
N THR A 289 -7.34 -10.38 -30.44
CA THR A 289 -7.81 -9.69 -31.63
C THR A 289 -9.23 -9.20 -31.44
N LEU A 290 -9.51 -7.99 -31.93
CA LEU A 290 -10.86 -7.42 -31.97
C LEU A 290 -11.70 -8.16 -33.03
N GLU A 291 -12.86 -8.68 -32.63
CA GLU A 291 -13.74 -9.41 -33.54
C GLU A 291 -15.04 -8.69 -33.83
N ASN A 292 -15.56 -7.93 -32.85
CA ASN A 292 -16.81 -7.21 -33.03
C ASN A 292 -16.81 -5.90 -32.25
N GLU A 293 -17.47 -4.90 -32.82
CA GLU A 293 -17.80 -3.63 -32.16
C GLU A 293 -19.27 -3.33 -32.35
N GLU A 294 -19.93 -2.91 -31.28
CA GLU A 294 -21.34 -2.54 -31.34
C GLU A 294 -21.63 -1.34 -30.42
N PRO A 295 -22.40 -0.36 -30.90
CA PRO A 295 -22.86 0.74 -30.07
C PRO A 295 -23.92 0.23 -29.07
N HIS A 296 -23.86 0.74 -27.85
CA HIS A 296 -24.90 0.44 -26.86
C HIS A 296 -25.06 1.62 -25.89
N HIS A 297 -26.22 1.71 -25.28
CA HIS A 297 -26.47 2.63 -24.16
C HIS A 297 -26.47 1.83 -22.86
N SER A 298 -25.49 2.08 -22.00
CA SER A 298 -25.38 1.43 -20.70
C SER A 298 -24.62 2.32 -19.72
N PHE A 299 -24.86 2.11 -18.44
CA PHE A 299 -24.19 2.85 -17.36
C PHE A 299 -24.41 4.36 -17.42
N GLY A 300 -25.58 4.76 -18.02
CA GLY A 300 -25.97 6.16 -18.23
C GLY A 300 -25.22 6.86 -19.38
N GLN A 301 -24.57 6.14 -20.28
CA GLN A 301 -23.77 6.72 -21.38
C GLN A 301 -23.88 5.91 -22.67
N ASP A 302 -23.68 6.59 -23.80
CA ASP A 302 -23.50 5.95 -25.09
C ASP A 302 -22.05 5.49 -25.23
N LEU A 303 -21.86 4.19 -25.44
CA LEU A 303 -20.56 3.51 -25.44
C LEU A 303 -20.42 2.64 -26.66
N MET A 304 -19.17 2.29 -26.99
CA MET A 304 -18.86 1.29 -28.00
C MET A 304 -18.33 0.04 -27.32
N GLY A 305 -19.16 -1.01 -27.28
CA GLY A 305 -18.79 -2.33 -26.79
C GLY A 305 -17.89 -3.07 -27.77
N GLN A 306 -16.89 -3.75 -27.27
CA GLN A 306 -15.92 -4.50 -28.08
C GLN A 306 -15.80 -5.94 -27.58
N THR A 307 -15.94 -6.90 -28.49
CA THR A 307 -15.63 -8.31 -28.23
C THR A 307 -14.23 -8.63 -28.77
N TRP A 308 -13.39 -9.13 -27.89
CA TRP A 308 -12.02 -9.54 -28.21
C TRP A 308 -11.86 -11.02 -27.95
N ALA A 309 -11.03 -11.70 -28.76
CA ALA A 309 -10.76 -13.12 -28.59
C ALA A 309 -9.28 -13.47 -28.79
N LEU A 310 -8.87 -14.54 -28.13
CA LEU A 310 -7.54 -15.12 -28.20
C LEU A 310 -7.67 -16.62 -28.51
N ASP A 311 -7.00 -17.08 -29.56
CA ASP A 311 -6.77 -18.51 -29.79
C ASP A 311 -5.66 -18.97 -28.83
N LEU A 312 -5.98 -19.97 -28.02
CA LEU A 312 -5.06 -20.51 -27.03
C LEU A 312 -4.15 -21.61 -27.62
N ALA A 313 -4.43 -22.09 -28.84
CA ALA A 313 -3.59 -23.08 -29.51
C ALA A 313 -2.23 -22.46 -29.84
N GLY A 314 -1.18 -22.93 -29.18
CA GLY A 314 0.18 -22.43 -29.42
C GLY A 314 0.48 -21.04 -28.84
N TRP A 315 -0.39 -20.45 -28.04
CA TRP A 315 -0.08 -19.19 -27.39
C TRP A 315 1.15 -19.34 -26.48
N GLN A 316 2.07 -18.43 -26.64
CA GLN A 316 3.27 -18.30 -25.82
C GLN A 316 3.27 -16.91 -25.19
N GLU A 317 3.73 -16.86 -23.95
CA GLU A 317 3.86 -15.60 -23.26
C GLU A 317 4.79 -14.64 -24.03
N PRO A 318 4.34 -13.41 -24.30
CA PRO A 318 5.19 -12.42 -24.94
C PRO A 318 6.46 -12.18 -24.10
N VAL A 319 7.63 -12.31 -24.73
CA VAL A 319 8.92 -12.07 -24.07
C VAL A 319 8.93 -10.61 -23.58
N ARG A 320 8.94 -10.42 -22.28
CA ARG A 320 9.03 -9.08 -21.69
C ARG A 320 10.39 -8.49 -22.03
N PRO A 321 10.47 -7.32 -22.73
CA PRO A 321 11.75 -6.68 -22.92
C PRO A 321 12.36 -6.40 -21.53
N PRO A 322 13.68 -6.54 -21.35
CA PRO A 322 14.33 -6.25 -20.09
C PRO A 322 13.96 -4.82 -19.68
N ALA A 323 13.58 -4.63 -18.41
CA ALA A 323 13.26 -3.33 -17.86
C ALA A 323 14.41 -2.37 -18.18
N THR A 324 14.16 -1.36 -19.00
CA THR A 324 15.13 -0.32 -19.31
C THR A 324 15.48 0.33 -17.96
N ARG A 325 16.68 0.08 -17.48
CA ARG A 325 17.22 0.74 -16.29
C ARG A 325 17.17 2.24 -16.61
N ALA A 326 16.42 3.01 -15.83
CA ALA A 326 16.43 4.45 -15.93
C ALA A 326 17.91 4.90 -15.87
N PRO A 327 18.35 5.82 -16.76
CA PRO A 327 19.72 6.31 -16.70
C PRO A 327 19.93 6.89 -15.29
N ALA A 328 21.01 6.45 -14.64
CA ALA A 328 21.45 7.02 -13.39
C ALA A 328 21.58 8.53 -13.61
N SER A 329 20.82 9.32 -12.87
CA SER A 329 20.92 10.77 -12.89
C SER A 329 22.33 11.14 -12.46
N GLY A 330 23.19 11.44 -13.43
CA GLY A 330 24.52 11.97 -13.20
C GLY A 330 24.37 13.33 -12.50
N ILE A 331 24.82 13.38 -11.26
CA ILE A 331 25.03 14.63 -10.54
C ILE A 331 26.19 15.33 -11.26
N PRO A 332 26.05 16.56 -11.80
CA PRO A 332 27.17 17.28 -12.36
C PRO A 332 28.14 17.65 -11.21
N GLU A 333 29.41 17.24 -11.35
CA GLU A 333 30.49 17.71 -10.51
C GLU A 333 30.60 19.23 -10.63
N VAL A 334 30.35 19.92 -9.52
CA VAL A 334 30.67 21.35 -9.37
C VAL A 334 32.17 21.43 -9.06
N ARG A 335 32.96 21.91 -10.03
CA ARG A 335 34.35 22.27 -9.78
C ARG A 335 34.40 23.56 -8.94
N PRO A 336 35.24 23.62 -7.91
CA PRO A 336 35.44 24.87 -7.17
C PRO A 336 36.29 25.83 -7.99
N VAL A 337 35.88 27.09 -7.99
CA VAL A 337 36.71 28.26 -8.29
C VAL A 337 37.08 28.95 -7.00
#